data_68855f028528e95a99a3be84512d78af
#
_entry.id   68855f028528e95a99a3be84512d78af
#
_cell.length_a   1.000
_cell.length_b   1.000
_cell.length_c   1.000
_cell.angle_alpha   90.00
_cell.angle_beta   90.00
_cell.angle_gamma   90.00
#
_symmetry.space_group_name_H-M   'P 1'
#
loop_
_entity.id
_entity.type
_entity.pdbx_description
1 polymer ?
#
loop_
_entity_poly.entity_id
_entity_poly.type
_entity_poly.pdbx_seq_one_letter_code
_entity_poly.pdbx_strand_id
1 'polypeptide(L)'
;VKSQQIKYPTLTTTRTYGDKLYVLEVIRDLDEAIDLICQTMTPEEQLDPFAEDLCPYFGVLWPAAEALAQYLSDHAMLIKNKKVLEIGCGLGLPSLVASHLGGKVLATDFHPDVSEYFLRNCRHSSMECNYQRLNWREKNNSLGQFDVVIGSDILYESKHPREVAMGLMRFVSPGGTIILSDPGRSYLQQFLTAMNEEGISEEMSSIKISQQEILIFKFRI
;
A
#
# COMPACT_ATOMS: atom_id res chain seq x y z
N VAL A 1 8.74 -23.35 14.36
CA VAL A 1 7.91 -22.42 13.63
C VAL A 1 7.07 -23.27 12.69
N LYS A 2 5.77 -23.49 12.97
CA LYS A 2 4.86 -24.12 12.01
C LYS A 2 4.77 -23.16 10.83
N SER A 3 5.24 -23.58 9.63
CA SER A 3 4.95 -22.88 8.41
C SER A 3 3.44 -22.81 8.27
N GLN A 4 2.85 -21.64 8.39
CA GLN A 4 1.44 -21.44 8.10
C GLN A 4 1.22 -21.87 6.64
N GLN A 5 0.27 -22.75 6.41
CA GLN A 5 -0.06 -23.23 5.07
C GLN A 5 -0.60 -22.03 4.27
N ILE A 6 -0.04 -21.81 3.09
CA ILE A 6 -0.52 -20.74 2.19
C ILE A 6 -2.01 -20.94 1.93
N LYS A 7 -2.81 -19.94 2.25
CA LYS A 7 -4.27 -20.03 2.17
C LYS A 7 -4.79 -20.00 0.73
N TYR A 8 -4.10 -19.27 -0.16
CA TYR A 8 -4.50 -19.09 -1.55
C TYR A 8 -3.47 -19.69 -2.51
N PRO A 9 -3.91 -20.25 -3.66
CA PRO A 9 -2.97 -20.58 -4.74
C PRO A 9 -2.21 -19.36 -5.21
N THR A 10 -0.90 -19.48 -5.37
CA THR A 10 -0.01 -18.37 -5.70
C THR A 10 0.79 -18.65 -6.97
N LEU A 11 1.31 -17.59 -7.57
CA LEU A 11 2.34 -17.63 -8.59
C LEU A 11 3.40 -16.56 -8.31
N THR A 12 4.53 -16.66 -8.98
CA THR A 12 5.61 -15.70 -8.84
C THR A 12 5.66 -14.79 -10.06
N THR A 13 5.81 -13.48 -9.84
CA THR A 13 6.05 -12.49 -10.87
C THR A 13 7.29 -11.66 -10.53
N THR A 14 7.84 -10.96 -11.52
CA THR A 14 9.02 -10.13 -11.33
C THR A 14 8.82 -8.73 -11.87
N ARG A 15 9.48 -7.75 -11.23
CA ARG A 15 9.58 -6.36 -11.70
C ARG A 15 11.01 -5.87 -11.53
N THR A 16 11.42 -4.96 -12.40
CA THR A 16 12.75 -4.34 -12.32
C THR A 16 12.60 -2.83 -12.26
N TYR A 17 13.21 -2.21 -11.25
CA TYR A 17 13.30 -0.77 -11.10
C TYR A 17 14.77 -0.41 -10.83
N GLY A 18 15.31 0.51 -11.66
CA GLY A 18 16.75 0.77 -11.67
C GLY A 18 17.55 -0.49 -12.00
N ASP A 19 18.48 -0.85 -11.15
CA ASP A 19 19.33 -2.05 -11.26
C ASP A 19 18.85 -3.25 -10.46
N LYS A 20 17.70 -3.13 -9.75
CA LYS A 20 17.20 -4.16 -8.84
C LYS A 20 16.01 -4.93 -9.43
N LEU A 21 16.13 -6.26 -9.39
CA LEU A 21 15.02 -7.20 -9.65
C LEU A 21 14.27 -7.47 -8.34
N TYR A 22 12.96 -7.35 -8.38
CA TYR A 22 12.03 -7.70 -7.30
C TYR A 22 11.24 -8.92 -7.71
N VAL A 23 11.19 -9.91 -6.82
CA VAL A 23 10.47 -11.17 -7.02
C VAL A 23 9.29 -11.18 -6.05
N LEU A 24 8.08 -11.26 -6.59
CA LEU A 24 6.84 -11.16 -5.82
C LEU A 24 6.01 -12.43 -5.99
N GLU A 25 5.58 -12.97 -4.88
CA GLU A 25 4.54 -13.97 -4.82
C GLU A 25 3.18 -13.27 -4.78
N VAL A 26 2.32 -13.60 -5.72
CA VAL A 26 0.99 -13.00 -5.89
C VAL A 26 -0.08 -14.09 -5.86
N ILE A 27 -1.31 -13.75 -5.51
CA ILE A 27 -2.46 -14.64 -5.64
C ILE A 27 -2.66 -14.94 -7.14
N ARG A 28 -2.82 -16.23 -7.48
CA ARG A 28 -2.92 -16.70 -8.87
C ARG A 28 -4.19 -16.22 -9.54
N ASP A 29 -5.30 -16.25 -8.83
CA ASP A 29 -6.63 -15.91 -9.30
C ASP A 29 -7.41 -15.25 -8.16
N LEU A 30 -7.82 -13.99 -8.38
CA LEU A 30 -8.50 -13.22 -7.33
C LEU A 30 -9.93 -13.73 -7.10
N ASP A 31 -10.64 -14.10 -8.16
CA ASP A 31 -12.01 -14.57 -8.06
C ASP A 31 -12.05 -15.91 -7.31
N GLU A 32 -11.12 -16.84 -7.62
CA GLU A 32 -10.96 -18.10 -6.88
C GLU A 32 -10.64 -17.83 -5.40
N ALA A 33 -9.83 -16.83 -5.11
CA ALA A 33 -9.46 -16.47 -3.72
C ALA A 33 -10.65 -15.85 -2.95
N ILE A 34 -11.48 -15.02 -3.61
CA ILE A 34 -12.70 -14.46 -3.03
C ILE A 34 -13.71 -15.59 -2.75
N ASP A 35 -13.93 -16.48 -3.70
CA ASP A 35 -14.82 -17.63 -3.51
C ASP A 35 -14.38 -18.50 -2.32
N LEU A 36 -13.07 -18.73 -2.19
CA LEU A 36 -12.53 -19.52 -1.08
C LEU A 36 -12.79 -18.84 0.27
N ILE A 37 -12.61 -17.53 0.37
CA ILE A 37 -12.90 -16.77 1.59
C ILE A 37 -14.40 -16.85 1.91
N CYS A 38 -15.27 -16.58 0.95
CA CYS A 38 -16.72 -16.63 1.14
C CYS A 38 -17.20 -18.00 1.65
N GLN A 39 -16.58 -19.08 1.16
CA GLN A 39 -16.90 -20.45 1.60
C GLN A 39 -16.40 -20.79 3.01
N THR A 40 -15.36 -20.09 3.49
CA THR A 40 -14.76 -20.33 4.80
C THR A 40 -15.28 -19.38 5.90
N MET A 41 -15.91 -18.28 5.54
CA MET A 41 -16.51 -17.33 6.49
C MET A 41 -17.73 -17.93 7.19
N THR A 42 -17.82 -17.73 8.49
CA THR A 42 -19.04 -18.01 9.26
C THR A 42 -20.14 -17.01 8.91
N PRO A 43 -21.43 -17.32 9.20
CA PRO A 43 -22.52 -16.37 9.00
C PRO A 43 -22.32 -15.05 9.76
N GLU A 44 -21.72 -15.10 10.95
CA GLU A 44 -21.39 -13.92 11.76
C GLU A 44 -20.32 -13.05 11.10
N GLU A 45 -19.26 -13.66 10.55
CA GLU A 45 -18.20 -12.96 9.82
C GLU A 45 -18.71 -12.32 8.52
N GLN A 46 -19.68 -12.94 7.84
CA GLN A 46 -20.32 -12.38 6.64
C GLN A 46 -21.19 -11.15 6.93
N LEU A 47 -21.68 -11.02 8.17
CA LEU A 47 -22.46 -9.88 8.65
C LEU A 47 -21.59 -8.76 9.24
N ASP A 48 -20.27 -8.98 9.35
CA ASP A 48 -19.35 -7.96 9.85
C ASP A 48 -19.32 -6.78 8.87
N PRO A 49 -19.51 -5.52 9.33
CA PRO A 49 -19.38 -4.33 8.48
C PRO A 49 -18.01 -4.18 7.79
N PHE A 50 -17.01 -4.89 8.25
CA PHE A 50 -15.66 -4.94 7.69
C PHE A 50 -15.36 -6.21 6.90
N ALA A 51 -16.38 -7.03 6.58
CA ALA A 51 -16.19 -8.26 5.80
C ALA A 51 -15.55 -7.99 4.42
N GLU A 52 -15.90 -6.87 3.79
CA GLU A 52 -15.29 -6.43 2.52
C GLU A 52 -13.79 -6.12 2.65
N ASP A 53 -13.35 -5.59 3.80
CA ASP A 53 -11.93 -5.32 4.10
C ASP A 53 -11.10 -6.61 4.22
N LEU A 54 -11.75 -7.78 4.34
CA LEU A 54 -11.12 -9.09 4.39
C LEU A 54 -11.04 -9.78 3.02
N CYS A 55 -11.51 -9.14 1.95
CA CYS A 55 -11.27 -9.63 0.59
C CYS A 55 -9.77 -9.61 0.27
N PRO A 56 -9.23 -10.64 -0.42
CA PRO A 56 -7.80 -10.81 -0.60
C PRO A 56 -7.22 -9.91 -1.71
N TYR A 57 -7.70 -8.67 -1.82
CA TYR A 57 -7.20 -7.66 -2.77
C TYR A 57 -5.71 -7.37 -2.60
N PHE A 58 -5.18 -7.55 -1.39
CA PHE A 58 -3.77 -7.38 -1.07
C PHE A 58 -2.84 -8.28 -1.90
N GLY A 59 -3.34 -9.43 -2.37
CA GLY A 59 -2.57 -10.44 -3.09
C GLY A 59 -2.39 -10.16 -4.58
N VAL A 60 -2.93 -9.06 -5.09
CA VAL A 60 -2.81 -8.64 -6.49
C VAL A 60 -1.76 -7.54 -6.62
N LEU A 61 -0.94 -7.63 -7.68
CA LEU A 61 -0.04 -6.54 -8.02
C LEU A 61 -0.79 -5.50 -8.86
N TRP A 62 -1.33 -4.50 -8.17
CA TRP A 62 -2.10 -3.43 -8.80
C TRP A 62 -1.21 -2.48 -9.60
N PRO A 63 -1.66 -1.94 -10.74
CA PRO A 63 -0.91 -0.98 -11.54
C PRO A 63 -0.48 0.27 -10.75
N ALA A 64 -1.28 0.70 -9.79
CA ALA A 64 -0.92 1.83 -8.93
C ALA A 64 0.33 1.55 -8.07
N ALA A 65 0.50 0.33 -7.56
CA ALA A 65 1.72 -0.07 -6.83
C ALA A 65 2.95 -0.07 -7.75
N GLU A 66 2.80 -0.52 -9.00
CA GLU A 66 3.88 -0.47 -10.00
C GLU A 66 4.25 0.98 -10.35
N ALA A 67 3.26 1.85 -10.54
CA ALA A 67 3.49 3.27 -10.84
C ALA A 67 4.18 3.98 -9.66
N LEU A 68 3.74 3.72 -8.42
CA LEU A 68 4.40 4.28 -7.24
C LEU A 68 5.85 3.80 -7.13
N ALA A 69 6.10 2.51 -7.33
CA ALA A 69 7.44 1.94 -7.33
C ALA A 69 8.35 2.59 -8.38
N GLN A 70 7.84 2.80 -9.60
CA GLN A 70 8.56 3.51 -10.66
C GLN A 70 8.85 4.96 -10.25
N TYR A 71 7.83 5.68 -9.75
CA TYR A 71 8.00 7.06 -9.30
C TYR A 71 9.08 7.19 -8.22
N LEU A 72 9.08 6.30 -7.22
CA LEU A 72 10.09 6.30 -6.17
C LEU A 72 11.48 6.00 -6.72
N SER A 73 11.60 5.06 -7.66
CA SER A 73 12.86 4.75 -8.33
C SER A 73 13.43 5.95 -9.07
N ASP A 74 12.58 6.68 -9.81
CA ASP A 74 12.98 7.87 -10.58
C ASP A 74 13.30 9.07 -9.68
N HIS A 75 12.80 9.07 -8.43
CA HIS A 75 12.94 10.16 -7.47
C HIS A 75 13.61 9.70 -6.16
N ALA A 76 14.64 8.88 -6.25
CA ALA A 76 15.31 8.22 -5.11
C ALA A 76 15.67 9.17 -3.94
N MET A 77 15.96 10.44 -4.23
CA MET A 77 16.32 11.45 -3.23
C MET A 77 15.17 11.79 -2.28
N LEU A 78 13.91 11.53 -2.66
CA LEU A 78 12.75 11.70 -1.77
C LEU A 78 12.75 10.67 -0.64
N ILE A 79 13.41 9.54 -0.85
CA ILE A 79 13.38 8.36 0.04
C ILE A 79 14.68 8.17 0.82
N LYS A 80 15.83 8.50 0.19
CA LYS A 80 17.16 8.21 0.77
C LYS A 80 17.34 8.80 2.16
N ASN A 81 17.67 7.94 3.13
CA ASN A 81 17.84 8.25 4.56
C ASN A 81 16.58 8.77 5.29
N LYS A 82 15.40 8.66 4.68
CA LYS A 82 14.12 9.09 5.28
C LYS A 82 13.46 7.96 6.07
N LYS A 83 12.68 8.32 7.09
CA LYS A 83 11.70 7.42 7.71
C LYS A 83 10.48 7.39 6.82
N VAL A 84 10.15 6.21 6.30
CA VAL A 84 9.05 6.01 5.35
C VAL A 84 8.00 5.09 5.95
N LEU A 85 6.74 5.48 5.85
CA LEU A 85 5.59 4.65 6.17
C LEU A 85 4.85 4.32 4.88
N GLU A 86 4.56 3.05 4.63
CA GLU A 86 3.57 2.66 3.61
C GLU A 86 2.27 2.24 4.28
N ILE A 87 1.15 2.83 3.85
CA ILE A 87 -0.21 2.48 4.27
C ILE A 87 -0.86 1.63 3.17
N GLY A 88 -1.45 0.49 3.55
CA GLY A 88 -2.07 -0.43 2.60
C GLY A 88 -1.03 -1.08 1.67
N CYS A 89 0.03 -1.63 2.24
CA CYS A 89 1.18 -2.11 1.46
C CYS A 89 0.90 -3.34 0.58
N GLY A 90 -0.10 -4.16 0.92
CA GLY A 90 -0.41 -5.40 0.22
C GLY A 90 0.83 -6.27 0.00
N LEU A 91 1.19 -6.51 -1.26
CA LEU A 91 2.39 -7.28 -1.64
C LEU A 91 3.71 -6.56 -1.31
N GLY A 92 3.68 -5.24 -1.07
CA GLY A 92 4.79 -4.44 -0.58
C GLY A 92 5.79 -3.96 -1.62
N LEU A 93 5.46 -3.96 -2.91
CA LEU A 93 6.41 -3.54 -3.94
C LEU A 93 6.96 -2.12 -3.72
N PRO A 94 6.16 -1.07 -3.43
CA PRO A 94 6.70 0.25 -3.13
C PRO A 94 7.61 0.27 -1.90
N SER A 95 7.27 -0.47 -0.83
CA SER A 95 8.12 -0.63 0.36
C SER A 95 9.47 -1.27 0.04
N LEU A 96 9.49 -2.31 -0.80
CA LEU A 96 10.73 -2.95 -1.25
C LEU A 96 11.60 -1.98 -2.04
N VAL A 97 11.02 -1.22 -2.97
CA VAL A 97 11.74 -0.21 -3.74
C VAL A 97 12.26 0.89 -2.81
N ALA A 98 11.42 1.44 -1.93
CA ALA A 98 11.83 2.47 -0.98
C ALA A 98 12.96 2.00 -0.05
N SER A 99 12.92 0.74 0.41
CA SER A 99 13.99 0.15 1.23
C SER A 99 15.29 0.02 0.45
N HIS A 100 15.24 -0.43 -0.81
CA HIS A 100 16.43 -0.51 -1.68
C HIS A 100 17.07 0.86 -1.92
N LEU A 101 16.25 1.91 -2.04
CA LEU A 101 16.71 3.30 -2.19
C LEU A 101 17.29 3.92 -0.91
N GLY A 102 17.38 3.15 0.17
CA GLY A 102 17.97 3.57 1.44
C GLY A 102 16.98 4.24 2.39
N GLY A 103 15.70 4.06 2.21
CA GLY A 103 14.65 4.45 3.16
C GLY A 103 14.61 3.53 4.38
N LYS A 104 14.29 4.10 5.55
CA LYS A 104 13.98 3.35 6.77
C LYS A 104 12.46 3.06 6.77
N VAL A 105 12.07 1.98 6.10
CA VAL A 105 10.66 1.70 5.77
C VAL A 105 9.98 0.89 6.85
N LEU A 106 8.76 1.31 7.21
CA LEU A 106 7.76 0.50 7.90
C LEU A 106 6.58 0.30 6.94
N ALA A 107 6.38 -0.94 6.49
CA ALA A 107 5.22 -1.32 5.71
C ALA A 107 4.05 -1.65 6.62
N THR A 108 2.85 -1.20 6.28
CA THR A 108 1.66 -1.46 7.09
C THR A 108 0.45 -1.81 6.24
N ASP A 109 -0.41 -2.66 6.80
CA ASP A 109 -1.69 -3.04 6.18
C ASP A 109 -2.69 -3.44 7.27
N PHE A 110 -3.97 -3.37 6.94
CA PHE A 110 -5.04 -3.81 7.83
C PHE A 110 -5.29 -5.31 7.75
N HIS A 111 -5.19 -5.90 6.55
CA HIS A 111 -5.55 -7.29 6.31
C HIS A 111 -4.62 -8.25 7.08
N PRO A 112 -5.16 -9.25 7.80
CA PRO A 112 -4.37 -10.14 8.65
C PRO A 112 -3.35 -11.00 7.89
N ASP A 113 -3.64 -11.38 6.65
CA ASP A 113 -2.79 -12.27 5.86
C ASP A 113 -1.61 -11.54 5.19
N VAL A 114 -1.64 -10.20 5.10
CA VAL A 114 -0.60 -9.41 4.41
C VAL A 114 0.80 -9.65 4.98
N SER A 115 0.92 -9.75 6.31
CA SER A 115 2.23 -9.92 6.95
C SER A 115 3.02 -11.11 6.38
N GLU A 116 2.33 -12.21 6.10
CA GLU A 116 2.97 -13.42 5.58
C GLU A 116 3.43 -13.25 4.14
N TYR A 117 2.56 -12.71 3.26
CA TYR A 117 2.91 -12.42 1.86
C TYR A 117 4.02 -11.39 1.75
N PHE A 118 3.92 -10.29 2.48
CA PHE A 118 4.93 -9.25 2.51
C PHE A 118 6.30 -9.78 2.92
N LEU A 119 6.39 -10.53 4.02
CA LEU A 119 7.66 -11.09 4.50
C LEU A 119 8.22 -12.15 3.55
N ARG A 120 7.38 -12.91 2.83
CA ARG A 120 7.86 -13.80 1.76
C ARG A 120 8.43 -13.01 0.59
N ASN A 121 7.77 -11.93 0.16
CA ASN A 121 8.24 -11.05 -0.91
C ASN A 121 9.55 -10.35 -0.54
N CYS A 122 9.74 -9.97 0.72
CA CYS A 122 11.04 -9.48 1.21
C CYS A 122 12.13 -10.54 1.03
N ARG A 123 11.88 -11.79 1.43
CA ARG A 123 12.85 -12.90 1.28
C ARG A 123 13.13 -13.21 -0.19
N HIS A 124 12.10 -13.30 -1.05
CA HIS A 124 12.26 -13.53 -2.49
C HIS A 124 13.10 -12.44 -3.17
N SER A 125 12.97 -11.20 -2.71
CA SER A 125 13.75 -10.06 -3.20
C SER A 125 15.10 -9.89 -2.48
N SER A 126 15.47 -10.80 -1.58
CA SER A 126 16.70 -10.74 -0.76
C SER A 126 16.80 -9.42 0.03
N MET A 127 15.73 -9.06 0.73
CA MET A 127 15.62 -7.83 1.50
C MET A 127 15.11 -8.10 2.92
N GLU A 128 15.55 -7.26 3.86
CA GLU A 128 15.00 -7.18 5.21
C GLU A 128 14.05 -5.99 5.30
N CYS A 129 12.82 -6.21 5.74
CA CYS A 129 11.79 -5.20 5.82
C CYS A 129 11.04 -5.27 7.14
N ASN A 130 10.61 -4.12 7.65
CA ASN A 130 9.77 -4.04 8.82
C ASN A 130 8.31 -3.97 8.40
N TYR A 131 7.48 -4.75 9.09
CA TYR A 131 6.03 -4.76 8.90
C TYR A 131 5.32 -4.62 10.25
N GLN A 132 4.20 -3.88 10.24
CA GLN A 132 3.28 -3.84 11.37
C GLN A 132 1.84 -3.81 10.84
N ARG A 133 0.96 -4.63 11.42
CA ARG A 133 -0.48 -4.51 11.14
C ARG A 133 -0.99 -3.17 11.64
N LEU A 134 -1.69 -2.43 10.78
CA LEU A 134 -2.19 -1.10 11.08
C LEU A 134 -3.65 -0.95 10.63
N ASN A 135 -4.51 -0.57 11.57
CA ASN A 135 -5.79 0.02 11.25
C ASN A 135 -5.65 1.55 11.33
N TRP A 136 -5.59 2.24 10.20
CA TRP A 136 -5.45 3.70 10.17
C TRP A 136 -6.67 4.45 10.72
N ARG A 137 -7.82 3.78 10.87
CA ARG A 137 -9.02 4.33 11.51
C ARG A 137 -8.86 4.48 13.03
N GLU A 138 -7.98 3.71 13.63
CA GLU A 138 -7.73 3.77 15.08
C GLU A 138 -6.98 5.05 15.47
N LYS A 139 -7.60 5.85 16.36
CA LYS A 139 -7.03 7.13 16.79
C LYS A 139 -5.82 7.00 17.71
N ASN A 140 -5.73 5.91 18.46
CA ASN A 140 -4.68 5.68 19.48
C ASN A 140 -3.48 4.91 18.92
N ASN A 141 -2.96 5.35 17.79
CA ASN A 141 -1.85 4.70 17.14
C ASN A 141 -0.52 5.33 17.57
N SER A 142 0.40 4.52 18.11
CA SER A 142 1.69 4.95 18.66
C SER A 142 2.87 4.84 17.69
N LEU A 143 2.62 4.76 16.36
CA LEU A 143 3.69 4.59 15.36
C LEU A 143 4.65 5.79 15.27
N GLY A 144 4.23 6.96 15.78
CA GLY A 144 4.98 8.19 15.62
C GLY A 144 4.83 8.80 14.22
N GLN A 145 5.78 9.66 13.86
CA GLN A 145 5.76 10.41 12.60
C GLN A 145 6.89 10.00 11.66
N PHE A 146 6.65 10.17 10.37
CA PHE A 146 7.53 9.78 9.27
C PHE A 146 7.82 10.97 8.37
N ASP A 147 9.02 10.99 7.76
CA ASP A 147 9.40 12.01 6.82
C ASP A 147 8.63 11.89 5.50
N VAL A 148 8.30 10.65 5.12
CA VAL A 148 7.53 10.33 3.91
C VAL A 148 6.47 9.29 4.25
N VAL A 149 5.24 9.54 3.82
CA VAL A 149 4.13 8.57 3.88
C VAL A 149 3.72 8.24 2.45
N ILE A 150 3.67 6.95 2.13
CA ILE A 150 3.31 6.47 0.79
C ILE A 150 2.10 5.54 0.85
N GLY A 151 1.37 5.46 -0.26
CA GLY A 151 0.25 4.53 -0.42
C GLY A 151 -0.15 4.39 -1.88
N SER A 152 -0.60 3.20 -2.26
CA SER A 152 -1.02 2.90 -3.63
C SER A 152 -2.40 2.26 -3.64
N ASP A 153 -3.31 2.79 -4.47
CA ASP A 153 -4.67 2.27 -4.69
C ASP A 153 -5.49 2.10 -3.40
N ILE A 154 -5.37 3.05 -2.46
CA ILE A 154 -6.01 2.97 -1.13
C ILE A 154 -7.36 3.69 -1.06
N LEU A 155 -7.86 4.27 -2.16
CA LEU A 155 -9.10 5.06 -2.23
C LEU A 155 -10.23 4.28 -2.94
N TYR A 156 -10.45 3.02 -2.58
CA TYR A 156 -11.41 2.14 -3.27
C TYR A 156 -12.78 2.03 -2.60
N GLU A 157 -12.98 2.56 -1.38
CA GLU A 157 -14.27 2.53 -0.67
C GLU A 157 -14.81 3.93 -0.34
N SER A 158 -16.15 4.06 -0.27
CA SER A 158 -16.85 5.33 -0.06
C SER A 158 -16.55 6.03 1.27
N LYS A 159 -16.23 5.27 2.30
CA LYS A 159 -15.92 5.80 3.65
C LYS A 159 -14.46 6.25 3.79
N HIS A 160 -13.59 5.77 2.92
CA HIS A 160 -12.14 5.91 3.05
C HIS A 160 -11.57 7.31 2.76
N PRO A 161 -12.07 8.12 1.80
CA PRO A 161 -11.35 9.32 1.37
C PRO A 161 -10.97 10.27 2.49
N ARG A 162 -11.94 10.63 3.35
CA ARG A 162 -11.69 11.54 4.48
C ARG A 162 -10.90 10.86 5.61
N GLU A 163 -11.20 9.60 5.89
CA GLU A 163 -10.48 8.81 6.91
C GLU A 163 -9.01 8.60 6.52
N VAL A 164 -8.75 8.32 5.23
CA VAL A 164 -7.40 8.23 4.70
C VAL A 164 -6.66 9.55 4.80
N ALA A 165 -7.26 10.68 4.40
CA ALA A 165 -6.66 12.01 4.52
C ALA A 165 -6.25 12.30 5.97
N MET A 166 -7.17 12.14 6.92
CA MET A 166 -6.92 12.35 8.35
C MET A 166 -5.89 11.37 8.92
N GLY A 167 -5.89 10.13 8.43
CA GLY A 167 -4.91 9.10 8.82
C GLY A 167 -3.50 9.47 8.36
N LEU A 168 -3.35 9.82 7.10
CA LEU A 168 -2.07 10.21 6.51
C LEU A 168 -1.44 11.41 7.24
N MET A 169 -2.25 12.45 7.52
CA MET A 169 -1.78 13.65 8.23
C MET A 169 -1.29 13.37 9.65
N ARG A 170 -1.82 12.35 10.33
CA ARG A 170 -1.34 11.97 11.68
C ARG A 170 0.05 11.34 11.64
N PHE A 171 0.39 10.66 10.55
CA PHE A 171 1.64 9.93 10.43
C PHE A 171 2.77 10.71 9.77
N VAL A 172 2.49 11.81 9.09
CA VAL A 172 3.52 12.61 8.44
C VAL A 172 4.05 13.68 9.39
N SER A 173 5.37 13.87 9.42
CA SER A 173 6.03 14.93 10.19
C SER A 173 5.75 16.31 9.60
N PRO A 174 5.76 17.40 10.38
CA PRO A 174 5.81 18.76 9.83
C PRO A 174 6.98 18.90 8.85
N GLY A 175 6.72 19.43 7.65
CA GLY A 175 7.69 19.50 6.55
C GLY A 175 7.90 18.17 5.81
N GLY A 176 7.15 17.13 6.17
CA GLY A 176 7.19 15.84 5.50
C GLY A 176 6.40 15.82 4.18
N THR A 177 6.39 14.67 3.54
CA THR A 177 5.77 14.49 2.22
C THR A 177 4.86 13.28 2.22
N ILE A 178 3.67 13.41 1.60
CA ILE A 178 2.79 12.28 1.30
C ILE A 178 2.85 12.03 -0.22
N ILE A 179 2.99 10.78 -0.63
CA ILE A 179 3.01 10.38 -2.04
C ILE A 179 2.00 9.24 -2.25
N LEU A 180 0.98 9.50 -3.04
CA LEU A 180 -0.05 8.51 -3.36
C LEU A 180 -0.10 8.24 -4.86
N SER A 181 -0.44 7.01 -5.21
CA SER A 181 -0.79 6.62 -6.57
C SER A 181 -2.22 6.09 -6.64
N ASP A 182 -2.96 6.51 -7.65
CA ASP A 182 -4.37 6.15 -7.84
C ASP A 182 -4.72 6.04 -9.33
N PRO A 183 -5.48 5.03 -9.75
CA PRO A 183 -5.90 4.87 -11.14
C PRO A 183 -7.03 5.82 -11.57
N GLY A 184 -7.42 6.79 -10.75
CA GLY A 184 -8.55 7.68 -10.99
C GLY A 184 -9.87 7.12 -10.44
N ARG A 185 -9.83 6.53 -9.25
CA ARG A 185 -11.02 5.97 -8.61
C ARG A 185 -12.06 7.04 -8.29
N SER A 186 -13.32 6.64 -8.19
CA SER A 186 -14.46 7.54 -7.97
C SER A 186 -14.34 8.40 -6.71
N TYR A 187 -13.60 7.94 -5.72
CA TYR A 187 -13.43 8.61 -4.42
C TYR A 187 -12.23 9.55 -4.34
N LEU A 188 -11.37 9.57 -5.37
CA LEU A 188 -10.19 10.42 -5.43
C LEU A 188 -10.53 11.90 -5.24
N GLN A 189 -11.59 12.40 -5.91
CA GLN A 189 -11.99 13.81 -5.78
C GLN A 189 -12.40 14.19 -4.36
N GLN A 190 -13.03 13.27 -3.62
CA GLN A 190 -13.41 13.50 -2.22
C GLN A 190 -12.18 13.56 -1.32
N PHE A 191 -11.17 12.73 -1.59
CA PHE A 191 -9.89 12.77 -0.90
C PHE A 191 -9.15 14.10 -1.14
N LEU A 192 -9.02 14.54 -2.39
CA LEU A 192 -8.39 15.81 -2.74
C LEU A 192 -9.12 17.00 -2.09
N THR A 193 -10.45 16.97 -2.06
CA THR A 193 -11.25 17.97 -1.36
C THR A 193 -10.92 18.00 0.13
N ALA A 194 -10.83 16.83 0.78
CA ALA A 194 -10.49 16.76 2.20
C ALA A 194 -9.07 17.30 2.50
N MET A 195 -8.09 17.03 1.63
CA MET A 195 -6.74 17.58 1.76
C MET A 195 -6.73 19.11 1.57
N ASN A 196 -7.48 19.64 0.60
CA ASN A 196 -7.60 21.07 0.35
C ASN A 196 -8.30 21.82 1.49
N GLU A 197 -9.29 21.22 2.15
CA GLU A 197 -9.93 21.77 3.35
C GLU A 197 -8.94 22.01 4.50
N GLU A 198 -7.88 21.20 4.57
CA GLU A 198 -6.76 21.35 5.52
C GLU A 198 -5.66 22.30 5.01
N GLY A 199 -5.86 22.96 3.86
CA GLY A 199 -4.91 23.90 3.26
C GLY A 199 -3.73 23.23 2.54
N ILE A 200 -3.83 21.92 2.24
CA ILE A 200 -2.77 21.14 1.62
C ILE A 200 -3.12 20.94 0.14
N SER A 201 -2.26 21.48 -0.74
CA SER A 201 -2.38 21.28 -2.19
C SER A 201 -1.43 20.21 -2.70
N GLU A 202 -1.81 19.57 -3.80
CA GLU A 202 -1.04 18.54 -4.47
C GLU A 202 -0.17 19.08 -5.61
N GLU A 203 0.98 18.45 -5.80
CA GLU A 203 1.67 18.37 -7.09
C GLU A 203 1.25 17.07 -7.77
N MET A 204 0.70 17.13 -8.99
CA MET A 204 0.20 15.97 -9.72
C MET A 204 1.07 15.67 -10.93
N SER A 205 1.31 14.38 -11.14
CA SER A 205 1.91 13.81 -12.35
C SER A 205 1.24 12.48 -12.69
N SER A 206 1.63 11.84 -13.78
CA SER A 206 1.12 10.51 -14.12
C SER A 206 2.21 9.59 -14.66
N ILE A 207 2.00 8.29 -14.51
CA ILE A 207 2.85 7.23 -15.04
C ILE A 207 1.97 6.22 -15.77
N LYS A 208 2.37 5.84 -16.97
CA LYS A 208 1.65 4.84 -17.75
C LYS A 208 2.18 3.45 -17.42
N ILE A 209 1.30 2.61 -16.89
CA ILE A 209 1.56 1.18 -16.65
C ILE A 209 0.73 0.38 -17.64
N SER A 210 1.38 -0.35 -18.53
CA SER A 210 0.72 -1.03 -19.67
C SER A 210 -0.12 -0.05 -20.49
N GLN A 211 -1.45 -0.14 -20.42
CA GLN A 211 -2.37 0.74 -21.15
C GLN A 211 -3.12 1.72 -20.23
N GLN A 212 -2.87 1.66 -18.92
CA GLN A 212 -3.54 2.48 -17.91
C GLN A 212 -2.64 3.63 -17.47
N GLU A 213 -3.21 4.84 -17.42
CA GLU A 213 -2.58 6.01 -16.82
C GLU A 213 -2.87 6.02 -15.32
N ILE A 214 -1.81 6.08 -14.51
CA ILE A 214 -1.90 6.11 -13.06
C ILE A 214 -1.45 7.50 -12.59
N LEU A 215 -2.29 8.14 -11.81
CA LEU A 215 -2.01 9.45 -11.24
C LEU A 215 -1.11 9.32 -10.01
N ILE A 216 -0.13 10.20 -9.90
CA ILE A 216 0.76 10.34 -8.74
C ILE A 216 0.50 11.71 -8.11
N PHE A 217 0.17 11.71 -6.84
CA PHE A 217 -0.06 12.91 -6.04
C PHE A 217 1.04 13.04 -4.99
N LYS A 218 1.65 14.22 -4.94
CA LYS A 218 2.63 14.56 -3.91
C LYS A 218 2.14 15.78 -3.14
N PHE A 219 2.04 15.63 -1.83
CA PHE A 219 1.62 16.68 -0.89
C PHE A 219 2.78 17.03 0.03
N ARG A 220 2.96 18.32 0.32
CA ARG A 220 3.90 18.80 1.34
C ARG A 220 3.12 19.31 2.55
N ILE A 221 3.51 18.86 3.74
CA ILE A 221 2.81 19.14 4.99
C ILE A 221 3.55 20.20 5.80
#